data_3ba314adc8bd72f83fffe9edf811e530
#
_entry.id   3ba314adc8bd72f83fffe9edf811e530
#
_cell.length_a   1.000
_cell.length_b   1.000
_cell.length_c   1.000
_cell.angle_alpha   90.00
_cell.angle_beta   90.00
_cell.angle_gamma   90.00
#
_symmetry.space_group_name_H-M   'P 1'
#
loop_
_entity.id
_entity.type
_entity.pdbx_description
1 polymer ?
#
loop_
_entity_poly.entity_id
_entity_poly.type
_entity_poly.pdbx_seq_one_letter_code
_entity_poly.pdbx_strand_id
1 'polypeptide(L)'
;GDLVEFSYTRFFAKACIFELNDTTGGEYYSPSVALPQFDKTKILDSFEIEEIEFSAEKSLNTQGYAFSTLREIAINPIAAYPVKTFLHEVAHCLLHARNDDGLVIAHGLEIPKSLREVEAESTAFIVGSFLGILDENAQAFSRSYIQNYLAEFPMQDKTCQRIFGAVDKILKALGNENNVEQVAAA
;
A
#
# COMPACT_ATOMS: atom_id res chain seq x y z
N GLY A 1 27.94 -21.46 18.75
CA GLY A 1 26.94 -20.52 18.21
C GLY A 1 26.18 -21.22 17.13
N ASP A 2 24.85 -21.26 17.28
CA ASP A 2 23.97 -21.93 16.33
C ASP A 2 23.93 -21.14 15.02
N LEU A 3 24.10 -21.83 13.90
CA LEU A 3 23.95 -21.26 12.57
C LEU A 3 22.46 -20.96 12.33
N VAL A 4 22.15 -19.69 12.16
CA VAL A 4 20.78 -19.27 11.77
C VAL A 4 20.74 -19.17 10.25
N GLU A 5 19.92 -20.01 9.64
CA GLU A 5 19.73 -20.03 8.19
C GLU A 5 18.77 -18.93 7.79
N PHE A 6 19.22 -17.97 6.96
CA PHE A 6 18.39 -16.92 6.41
C PHE A 6 18.08 -17.22 4.94
N SER A 7 16.80 -17.35 4.60
CA SER A 7 16.39 -17.32 3.19
C SER A 7 16.01 -15.90 2.78
N TYR A 8 16.50 -15.44 1.63
CA TYR A 8 16.11 -14.17 1.03
C TYR A 8 15.81 -14.34 -0.44
N THR A 9 14.78 -13.65 -0.91
CA THR A 9 14.45 -13.64 -2.33
C THR A 9 15.13 -12.44 -2.99
N ARG A 10 15.96 -12.69 -4.01
CA ARG A 10 16.53 -11.66 -4.88
C ARG A 10 15.76 -11.62 -6.18
N PHE A 11 15.31 -10.42 -6.55
CA PHE A 11 14.80 -10.17 -7.89
C PHE A 11 15.97 -9.75 -8.78
N PHE A 12 16.19 -10.52 -9.85
CA PHE A 12 17.12 -10.14 -10.90
C PHE A 12 16.29 -9.72 -12.12
N ALA A 13 16.57 -8.52 -12.65
CA ALA A 13 16.06 -8.16 -13.96
C ALA A 13 16.68 -9.13 -14.99
N LYS A 14 15.83 -9.98 -15.59
CA LYS A 14 16.27 -10.84 -16.68
C LYS A 14 16.21 -10.04 -17.98
N ALA A 15 17.25 -10.11 -18.79
CA ALA A 15 17.33 -9.46 -20.09
C ALA A 15 16.33 -10.02 -21.14
N CYS A 16 15.44 -10.93 -20.72
CA CYS A 16 14.42 -11.57 -21.55
C CYS A 16 12.98 -11.10 -21.20
N ILE A 17 12.83 -9.89 -20.66
CA ILE A 17 11.52 -9.25 -20.54
C ILE A 17 11.29 -8.44 -21.82
N PHE A 18 10.24 -8.79 -22.57
CA PHE A 18 9.84 -8.15 -23.80
C PHE A 18 8.46 -7.50 -23.62
N GLU A 19 8.21 -6.40 -24.31
CA GLU A 19 6.86 -5.92 -24.50
C GLU A 19 6.11 -6.84 -25.47
N LEU A 20 4.79 -6.92 -25.34
CA LEU A 20 3.99 -7.75 -26.23
C LEU A 20 4.21 -7.41 -27.73
N ASN A 21 4.43 -6.13 -28.02
CA ASN A 21 4.72 -5.61 -29.37
C ASN A 21 6.09 -6.07 -29.91
N ASP A 22 7.00 -6.54 -29.04
CA ASP A 22 8.32 -7.07 -29.42
C ASP A 22 8.27 -8.58 -29.76
N THR A 23 7.08 -9.18 -29.68
CA THR A 23 6.88 -10.61 -29.93
C THR A 23 6.15 -10.85 -31.25
N THR A 24 6.47 -11.97 -31.90
CA THR A 24 5.75 -12.45 -33.08
C THR A 24 5.00 -13.73 -32.72
N GLY A 25 3.72 -13.80 -33.02
CA GLY A 25 2.90 -14.97 -32.71
C GLY A 25 1.41 -14.70 -32.97
N GLY A 26 0.55 -15.56 -32.44
CA GLY A 26 -0.90 -15.36 -32.48
C GLY A 26 -1.36 -14.20 -31.59
N GLU A 27 -2.56 -13.74 -31.78
CA GLU A 27 -3.15 -12.69 -30.94
C GLU A 27 -3.14 -13.11 -29.47
N TYR A 28 -2.59 -12.26 -28.62
CA TYR A 28 -2.63 -12.44 -27.17
C TYR A 28 -3.92 -11.83 -26.61
N TYR A 29 -4.73 -12.67 -26.05
CA TYR A 29 -5.89 -12.22 -25.29
C TYR A 29 -5.51 -12.15 -23.81
N SER A 30 -5.35 -10.95 -23.30
CA SER A 30 -5.22 -10.77 -21.85
C SER A 30 -6.49 -11.29 -21.19
N PRO A 31 -6.41 -12.24 -20.24
CA PRO A 31 -7.60 -12.64 -19.50
C PRO A 31 -8.17 -11.41 -18.79
N SER A 32 -9.47 -11.16 -18.96
CA SER A 32 -10.14 -10.13 -18.19
C SER A 32 -10.25 -10.60 -16.74
N VAL A 33 -9.34 -10.13 -15.92
CA VAL A 33 -9.43 -10.35 -14.48
C VAL A 33 -10.42 -9.32 -13.93
N ALA A 34 -11.52 -9.80 -13.36
CA ALA A 34 -12.46 -8.91 -12.65
C ALA A 34 -11.70 -8.31 -11.44
N LEU A 35 -11.55 -6.99 -11.43
CA LEU A 35 -10.96 -6.30 -10.30
C LEU A 35 -11.87 -6.42 -9.06
N PRO A 36 -11.31 -6.62 -7.87
CA PRO A 36 -12.10 -6.62 -6.65
C PRO A 36 -12.77 -5.24 -6.47
N GLN A 37 -13.99 -5.24 -5.98
CA GLN A 37 -14.66 -4.00 -5.60
C GLN A 37 -14.07 -3.46 -4.31
N PHE A 38 -13.91 -2.15 -4.23
CA PHE A 38 -13.50 -1.50 -3.00
C PHE A 38 -14.58 -1.67 -1.92
N ASP A 39 -14.18 -2.28 -0.82
CA ASP A 39 -15.02 -2.50 0.36
C ASP A 39 -14.20 -2.16 1.61
N LYS A 40 -14.53 -1.02 2.20
CA LYS A 40 -13.86 -0.49 3.39
C LYS A 40 -13.98 -1.46 4.56
N THR A 41 -15.15 -2.06 4.76
CA THR A 41 -15.42 -2.97 5.88
C THR A 41 -14.54 -4.20 5.81
N LYS A 42 -14.38 -4.79 4.63
CA LYS A 42 -13.49 -5.95 4.44
C LYS A 42 -12.04 -5.63 4.82
N ILE A 43 -11.55 -4.43 4.48
CA ILE A 43 -10.20 -4.00 4.84
C ILE A 43 -10.09 -3.85 6.36
N LEU A 44 -11.04 -3.15 6.98
CA LEU A 44 -11.05 -2.92 8.43
C LEU A 44 -11.07 -4.24 9.21
N ASP A 45 -12.00 -5.13 8.85
CA ASP A 45 -12.17 -6.43 9.50
C ASP A 45 -10.93 -7.33 9.31
N SER A 46 -10.39 -7.40 8.08
CA SER A 46 -9.22 -8.24 7.77
C SER A 46 -7.97 -7.86 8.55
N PHE A 47 -7.86 -6.59 8.92
CA PHE A 47 -6.69 -6.09 9.63
C PHE A 47 -6.97 -5.68 11.07
N GLU A 48 -8.17 -5.95 11.58
CA GLU A 48 -8.57 -5.55 12.94
C GLU A 48 -8.30 -4.06 13.19
N ILE A 49 -8.67 -3.21 12.20
CA ILE A 49 -8.52 -1.76 12.28
C ILE A 49 -9.89 -1.17 12.63
N GLU A 50 -9.93 -0.27 13.62
CA GLU A 50 -11.12 0.49 13.98
C GLU A 50 -11.07 1.88 13.34
N GLU A 51 -12.17 2.28 12.70
CA GLU A 51 -12.35 3.67 12.27
C GLU A 51 -13.07 4.43 13.36
N ILE A 52 -12.34 5.33 14.00
CA ILE A 52 -12.85 6.20 15.08
C ILE A 52 -13.32 7.54 14.54
N GLU A 53 -14.08 8.28 15.36
CA GLU A 53 -14.54 9.62 15.01
C GLU A 53 -13.36 10.59 14.85
N PHE A 54 -13.40 11.40 13.79
CA PHE A 54 -12.38 12.42 13.56
C PHE A 54 -12.47 13.53 14.60
N SER A 55 -11.38 13.81 15.32
CA SER A 55 -11.37 14.84 16.35
C SER A 55 -11.39 16.24 15.75
N ALA A 56 -12.36 17.04 16.16
CA ALA A 56 -12.48 18.45 15.78
C ALA A 56 -11.31 19.33 16.29
N GLU A 57 -10.52 18.84 17.25
CA GLU A 57 -9.34 19.54 17.77
C GLU A 57 -8.14 19.48 16.80
N LYS A 58 -8.19 18.59 15.82
CA LYS A 58 -7.16 18.50 14.77
C LYS A 58 -7.28 19.69 13.82
N SER A 59 -6.16 20.06 13.23
CA SER A 59 -6.12 21.10 12.20
C SER A 59 -7.12 20.80 11.08
N LEU A 60 -7.83 21.80 10.60
CA LEU A 60 -8.74 21.70 9.44
C LEU A 60 -8.05 21.18 8.17
N ASN A 61 -6.74 21.33 8.08
CA ASN A 61 -5.94 20.83 6.96
C ASN A 61 -5.58 19.32 7.09
N THR A 62 -5.82 18.73 8.27
CA THR A 62 -5.59 17.29 8.48
C THR A 62 -6.67 16.50 7.76
N GLN A 63 -6.26 15.68 6.78
CA GLN A 63 -7.19 14.86 5.99
C GLN A 63 -7.60 13.58 6.70
N GLY A 64 -6.70 13.02 7.51
CA GLY A 64 -6.88 11.83 8.33
C GLY A 64 -5.71 11.67 9.30
N TYR A 65 -5.79 10.68 10.17
CA TYR A 65 -4.68 10.25 11.00
C TYR A 65 -4.85 8.80 11.44
N ALA A 66 -3.72 8.15 11.75
CA ALA A 66 -3.67 6.80 12.28
C ALA A 66 -2.97 6.74 13.64
N PHE A 67 -3.53 5.96 14.56
CA PHE A 67 -2.84 5.44 15.74
C PHE A 67 -2.40 4.01 15.45
N SER A 68 -1.32 3.88 14.68
CA SER A 68 -0.88 2.62 14.06
C SER A 68 -0.72 1.46 15.05
N THR A 69 -0.26 1.76 16.28
CA THR A 69 -0.09 0.75 17.34
C THR A 69 -1.42 0.29 17.93
N LEU A 70 -2.40 1.19 18.02
CA LEU A 70 -3.75 0.89 18.48
C LEU A 70 -4.63 0.31 17.38
N ARG A 71 -4.15 0.37 16.13
CA ARG A 71 -4.89 0.00 14.92
C ARG A 71 -6.19 0.80 14.75
N GLU A 72 -6.11 2.10 15.05
CA GLU A 72 -7.21 3.04 14.91
C GLU A 72 -6.88 4.06 13.82
N ILE A 73 -7.88 4.40 13.01
CA ILE A 73 -7.78 5.45 12.00
C ILE A 73 -8.96 6.41 12.12
N ALA A 74 -8.75 7.66 11.72
CA ALA A 74 -9.82 8.64 11.60
C ALA A 74 -9.69 9.42 10.30
N ILE A 75 -10.79 9.55 9.57
CA ILE A 75 -10.85 10.26 8.30
C ILE A 75 -11.65 11.54 8.48
N ASN A 76 -11.10 12.67 8.05
CA ASN A 76 -11.80 13.95 8.11
C ASN A 76 -13.04 13.88 7.20
N PRO A 77 -14.25 14.19 7.73
CA PRO A 77 -15.48 14.17 6.95
C PRO A 77 -15.47 15.08 5.71
N ILE A 78 -14.58 16.10 5.72
CA ILE A 78 -14.39 17.03 4.60
C ILE A 78 -13.07 16.78 3.85
N ALA A 79 -12.49 15.60 3.96
CA ALA A 79 -11.28 15.25 3.24
C ALA A 79 -11.48 15.39 1.74
N ALA A 80 -10.49 15.96 1.04
CA ALA A 80 -10.56 16.17 -0.41
C ALA A 80 -10.63 14.84 -1.19
N TYR A 81 -9.95 13.80 -0.68
CA TYR A 81 -9.89 12.47 -1.30
C TYR A 81 -10.10 11.40 -0.20
N PRO A 82 -11.35 11.20 0.28
CA PRO A 82 -11.59 10.38 1.48
C PRO A 82 -11.16 8.92 1.33
N VAL A 83 -11.36 8.30 0.16
CA VAL A 83 -10.93 6.92 -0.09
C VAL A 83 -9.41 6.80 -0.12
N LYS A 84 -8.73 7.76 -0.77
CA LYS A 84 -7.27 7.80 -0.79
C LYS A 84 -6.71 7.99 0.63
N THR A 85 -7.29 8.91 1.39
CA THR A 85 -6.92 9.16 2.79
C THR A 85 -7.11 7.90 3.63
N PHE A 86 -8.25 7.21 3.48
CA PHE A 86 -8.49 5.94 4.14
C PHE A 86 -7.40 4.90 3.86
N LEU A 87 -7.04 4.70 2.59
CA LEU A 87 -5.97 3.75 2.22
C LEU A 87 -4.61 4.17 2.76
N HIS A 88 -4.34 5.47 2.85
CA HIS A 88 -3.12 6.03 3.44
C HIS A 88 -3.04 5.71 4.95
N GLU A 89 -4.11 5.94 5.70
CA GLU A 89 -4.13 5.66 7.15
C GLU A 89 -4.09 4.15 7.43
N VAL A 90 -4.76 3.32 6.62
CA VAL A 90 -4.62 1.86 6.67
C VAL A 90 -3.17 1.43 6.45
N ALA A 91 -2.48 2.02 5.48
CA ALA A 91 -1.08 1.71 5.23
C ALA A 91 -0.19 2.05 6.44
N HIS A 92 -0.47 3.14 7.16
CA HIS A 92 0.21 3.44 8.42
C HIS A 92 -0.01 2.33 9.46
N CYS A 93 -1.22 1.81 9.60
CA CYS A 93 -1.50 0.70 10.52
C CYS A 93 -0.78 -0.60 10.13
N LEU A 94 -0.60 -0.86 8.83
CA LEU A 94 0.06 -2.07 8.33
C LEU A 94 1.59 -2.01 8.41
N LEU A 95 2.18 -0.82 8.29
CA LEU A 95 3.61 -0.64 8.07
C LEU A 95 4.34 0.03 9.25
N HIS A 96 3.64 0.80 10.09
CA HIS A 96 4.27 1.76 10.99
C HIS A 96 3.83 1.62 12.46
N ALA A 97 3.48 0.40 12.90
CA ALA A 97 3.28 0.16 14.33
C ALA A 97 4.58 0.47 15.10
N ARG A 98 4.44 1.09 16.27
CA ARG A 98 5.58 1.43 17.12
C ARG A 98 5.93 0.24 18.02
N ASN A 99 7.22 0.08 18.29
CA ASN A 99 7.69 -0.84 19.33
C ASN A 99 7.51 -0.24 20.74
N ASP A 100 7.94 -0.96 21.78
CA ASP A 100 7.84 -0.54 23.18
C ASP A 100 8.60 0.76 23.46
N ASP A 101 9.65 1.08 22.70
CA ASP A 101 10.39 2.34 22.79
C ASP A 101 9.73 3.50 22.04
N GLY A 102 8.56 3.26 21.43
CA GLY A 102 7.81 4.26 20.64
C GLY A 102 8.38 4.51 19.25
N LEU A 103 9.33 3.68 18.78
CA LEU A 103 9.99 3.80 17.49
C LEU A 103 9.32 2.91 16.43
N VAL A 104 9.30 3.37 15.19
CA VAL A 104 8.90 2.56 14.04
C VAL A 104 10.16 1.91 13.46
N ILE A 105 10.28 0.62 13.67
CA ILE A 105 11.47 -0.15 13.26
C ILE A 105 11.12 -1.07 12.10
N ALA A 106 11.96 -1.07 11.06
CA ALA A 106 11.93 -2.11 10.03
C ALA A 106 13.36 -2.55 9.70
N HIS A 107 13.55 -3.85 9.57
CA HIS A 107 14.85 -4.46 9.30
C HIS A 107 15.96 -4.02 10.29
N GLY A 108 15.59 -3.78 11.56
CA GLY A 108 16.51 -3.36 12.62
C GLY A 108 16.91 -1.88 12.59
N LEU A 109 16.28 -1.06 11.74
CA LEU A 109 16.54 0.37 11.63
C LEU A 109 15.27 1.17 11.87
N GLU A 110 15.40 2.32 12.53
CA GLU A 110 14.31 3.29 12.66
C GLU A 110 13.97 3.88 11.29
N ILE A 111 12.67 3.94 11.00
CA ILE A 111 12.16 4.53 9.77
C ILE A 111 11.84 6.02 10.00
N PRO A 112 12.50 6.95 9.31
CA PRO A 112 12.19 8.38 9.39
C PRO A 112 10.74 8.69 9.01
N LYS A 113 10.19 9.75 9.58
CA LYS A 113 8.80 10.16 9.29
C LYS A 113 8.56 10.35 7.79
N SER A 114 9.47 11.03 7.08
CA SER A 114 9.37 11.24 5.64
C SER A 114 9.22 9.94 4.86
N LEU A 115 10.02 8.91 5.20
CA LEU A 115 9.93 7.61 4.54
C LEU A 115 8.62 6.88 4.86
N ARG A 116 8.10 7.02 6.09
CA ARG A 116 6.78 6.48 6.45
C ARG A 116 5.66 7.08 5.60
N GLU A 117 5.72 8.39 5.36
CA GLU A 117 4.75 9.07 4.50
C GLU A 117 4.85 8.58 3.05
N VAL A 118 6.06 8.39 2.53
CA VAL A 118 6.27 7.80 1.18
C VAL A 118 5.68 6.40 1.10
N GLU A 119 5.94 5.55 2.09
CA GLU A 119 5.43 4.18 2.12
C GLU A 119 3.88 4.16 2.17
N ALA A 120 3.27 5.00 3.00
CA ALA A 120 1.82 5.08 3.11
C ALA A 120 1.17 5.64 1.83
N GLU A 121 1.68 6.76 1.31
CA GLU A 121 1.14 7.38 0.10
C GLU A 121 1.33 6.48 -1.14
N SER A 122 2.49 5.81 -1.27
CA SER A 122 2.72 4.88 -2.36
C SER A 122 1.78 3.68 -2.30
N THR A 123 1.53 3.13 -1.12
CA THR A 123 0.57 2.04 -0.93
C THR A 123 -0.84 2.48 -1.34
N ALA A 124 -1.31 3.63 -0.85
CA ALA A 124 -2.62 4.19 -1.21
C ALA A 124 -2.74 4.47 -2.71
N PHE A 125 -1.70 5.04 -3.32
CA PHE A 125 -1.65 5.32 -4.75
C PHE A 125 -1.75 4.05 -5.60
N ILE A 126 -0.95 3.02 -5.28
CA ILE A 126 -0.94 1.78 -6.07
C ILE A 126 -2.28 1.06 -5.95
N VAL A 127 -2.80 0.86 -4.73
CA VAL A 127 -4.10 0.21 -4.51
C VAL A 127 -5.22 0.97 -5.20
N GLY A 128 -5.30 2.28 -4.97
CA GLY A 128 -6.38 3.09 -5.53
C GLY A 128 -6.33 3.20 -7.05
N SER A 129 -5.12 3.27 -7.63
CA SER A 129 -4.95 3.26 -9.10
C SER A 129 -5.29 1.91 -9.70
N PHE A 130 -4.87 0.81 -9.07
CA PHE A 130 -5.17 -0.56 -9.51
C PHE A 130 -6.68 -0.83 -9.53
N LEU A 131 -7.40 -0.36 -8.50
CA LEU A 131 -8.85 -0.50 -8.41
C LEU A 131 -9.63 0.50 -9.27
N GLY A 132 -8.95 1.47 -9.89
CA GLY A 132 -9.58 2.51 -10.70
C GLY A 132 -10.43 3.51 -9.91
N ILE A 133 -10.19 3.65 -8.59
CA ILE A 133 -10.97 4.51 -7.69
C ILE A 133 -10.34 5.89 -7.45
N LEU A 134 -9.13 6.12 -7.95
CA LEU A 134 -8.48 7.45 -7.91
C LEU A 134 -8.64 8.14 -9.26
N ASP A 135 -9.20 9.34 -9.25
CA ASP A 135 -9.21 10.22 -10.41
C ASP A 135 -7.80 10.77 -10.74
N GLU A 136 -7.67 11.44 -11.88
CA GLU A 136 -6.38 11.99 -12.32
C GLU A 136 -5.79 13.02 -11.35
N ASN A 137 -6.63 13.80 -10.68
CA ASN A 137 -6.19 14.81 -9.72
C ASN A 137 -5.63 14.15 -8.45
N ALA A 138 -6.33 13.16 -7.90
CA ALA A 138 -5.86 12.38 -6.77
C ALA A 138 -4.54 11.67 -7.09
N GLN A 139 -4.41 11.09 -8.28
CA GLN A 139 -3.18 10.45 -8.74
C GLN A 139 -2.04 11.46 -8.91
N ALA A 140 -2.30 12.63 -9.51
CA ALA A 140 -1.30 13.68 -9.67
C ALA A 140 -0.82 14.21 -8.32
N PHE A 141 -1.74 14.38 -7.37
CA PHE A 141 -1.41 14.78 -6.00
C PHE A 141 -0.47 13.76 -5.34
N SER A 142 -0.81 12.46 -5.40
CA SER A 142 0.02 11.39 -4.82
C SER A 142 1.41 11.34 -5.45
N ARG A 143 1.51 11.43 -6.78
CA ARG A 143 2.81 11.46 -7.47
C ARG A 143 3.67 12.64 -7.00
N SER A 144 3.10 13.85 -6.93
CA SER A 144 3.82 15.03 -6.47
C SER A 144 4.29 14.89 -5.02
N TYR A 145 3.41 14.36 -4.15
CA TYR A 145 3.71 14.14 -2.75
C TYR A 145 4.88 13.16 -2.57
N ILE A 146 4.82 12.00 -3.25
CA ILE A 146 5.88 11.00 -3.21
C ILE A 146 7.21 11.59 -3.74
N GLN A 147 7.19 12.29 -4.87
CA GLN A 147 8.38 12.87 -5.47
C GLN A 147 9.07 13.90 -4.55
N ASN A 148 8.30 14.72 -3.84
CA ASN A 148 8.85 15.69 -2.89
C ASN A 148 9.64 15.03 -1.76
N TYR A 149 9.16 13.91 -1.24
CA TYR A 149 9.87 13.17 -0.19
C TYR A 149 11.05 12.35 -0.72
N LEU A 150 10.94 11.80 -1.94
CA LEU A 150 12.02 11.03 -2.58
C LEU A 150 13.21 11.90 -2.98
N ALA A 151 13.04 13.22 -3.09
CA ALA A 151 14.15 14.14 -3.31
C ALA A 151 15.16 14.11 -2.15
N GLU A 152 14.70 13.78 -0.92
CA GLU A 152 15.56 13.67 0.27
C GLU A 152 16.09 12.25 0.48
N PHE A 153 15.32 11.23 0.10
CA PHE A 153 15.66 9.83 0.36
C PHE A 153 15.35 8.96 -0.87
N PRO A 154 16.38 8.44 -1.56
CA PRO A 154 16.16 7.55 -2.70
C PRO A 154 15.45 6.27 -2.25
N MET A 155 14.49 5.81 -3.06
CA MET A 155 13.76 4.57 -2.81
C MET A 155 14.73 3.37 -2.78
N GLN A 156 14.67 2.60 -1.71
CA GLN A 156 15.46 1.37 -1.55
C GLN A 156 14.59 0.14 -1.84
N ASP A 157 15.21 -0.96 -2.27
CA ASP A 157 14.52 -2.22 -2.54
C ASP A 157 13.67 -2.71 -1.35
N LYS A 158 14.18 -2.54 -0.13
CA LYS A 158 13.46 -2.91 1.09
C LYS A 158 12.17 -2.09 1.28
N THR A 159 12.22 -0.80 0.97
CA THR A 159 11.04 0.08 0.99
C THR A 159 10.02 -0.37 -0.04
N CYS A 160 10.45 -0.66 -1.28
CA CYS A 160 9.58 -1.21 -2.32
C CYS A 160 8.92 -2.52 -1.89
N GLN A 161 9.67 -3.45 -1.30
CA GLN A 161 9.13 -4.72 -0.80
C GLN A 161 8.06 -4.51 0.29
N ARG A 162 8.25 -3.55 1.18
CA ARG A 162 7.26 -3.21 2.22
C ARG A 162 5.99 -2.65 1.60
N ILE A 163 6.11 -1.70 0.66
CA ILE A 163 4.98 -1.11 -0.06
C ILE A 163 4.19 -2.20 -0.79
N PHE A 164 4.85 -3.00 -1.64
CA PHE A 164 4.18 -4.06 -2.39
C PHE A 164 3.59 -5.15 -1.48
N GLY A 165 4.25 -5.45 -0.36
CA GLY A 165 3.69 -6.36 0.65
C GLY A 165 2.40 -5.83 1.28
N ALA A 166 2.30 -4.53 1.54
CA ALA A 166 1.07 -3.90 2.04
C ALA A 166 -0.02 -3.86 0.97
N VAL A 167 0.34 -3.51 -0.27
CA VAL A 167 -0.57 -3.54 -1.44
C VAL A 167 -1.18 -4.93 -1.61
N ASP A 168 -0.35 -5.97 -1.63
CA ASP A 168 -0.79 -7.36 -1.79
C ASP A 168 -1.77 -7.78 -0.68
N LYS A 169 -1.48 -7.42 0.57
CA LYS A 169 -2.39 -7.68 1.70
C LYS A 169 -3.74 -7.00 1.52
N ILE A 170 -3.77 -5.71 1.14
CA ILE A 170 -5.02 -4.98 0.95
C ILE A 170 -5.83 -5.56 -0.21
N LEU A 171 -5.19 -5.87 -1.33
CA LEU A 171 -5.88 -6.47 -2.48
C LEU A 171 -6.42 -7.87 -2.17
N LYS A 172 -5.70 -8.68 -1.38
CA LYS A 172 -6.18 -9.99 -0.91
C LYS A 172 -7.38 -9.86 0.03
N ALA A 173 -7.37 -8.88 0.92
CA ALA A 173 -8.52 -8.60 1.80
C ALA A 173 -9.78 -8.23 1.01
N LEU A 174 -9.63 -7.55 -0.12
CA LEU A 174 -10.74 -7.20 -1.03
C LEU A 174 -11.15 -8.34 -1.95
N GLY A 175 -10.20 -9.21 -2.35
CA GLY A 175 -10.46 -10.36 -3.22
C GLY A 175 -11.23 -11.45 -2.46
N ASN A 176 -12.30 -11.97 -3.07
CA ASN A 176 -12.91 -13.20 -2.57
C ASN A 176 -11.92 -14.35 -2.80
N GLU A 177 -11.73 -15.21 -1.82
CA GLU A 177 -10.88 -16.43 -1.87
C GLU A 177 -11.24 -17.38 -3.04
N ASN A 178 -12.41 -17.22 -3.63
CA ASN A 178 -12.92 -18.07 -4.71
C ASN A 178 -12.31 -17.81 -6.10
N ASN A 179 -11.51 -16.75 -6.29
CA ASN A 179 -10.92 -16.44 -7.60
C ASN A 179 -9.49 -16.95 -7.80
N VAL A 180 -8.82 -17.37 -6.73
CA VAL A 180 -7.42 -17.84 -6.82
C VAL A 180 -7.33 -19.27 -7.35
N GLU A 181 -8.35 -20.10 -7.15
CA GLU A 181 -8.38 -21.49 -7.64
C GLU A 181 -8.64 -21.61 -9.16
N GLN A 182 -9.28 -20.62 -9.79
CA GLN A 182 -9.58 -20.65 -11.23
C GLN A 182 -8.38 -20.31 -12.13
N VAL A 183 -7.39 -19.60 -11.62
CA VAL A 183 -6.18 -19.23 -12.39
C VAL A 183 -5.12 -20.35 -12.39
N ALA A 184 -5.18 -21.26 -11.42
CA ALA A 184 -4.25 -22.41 -11.34
C ALA A 184 -4.71 -23.62 -12.16
N ALA A 185 -5.91 -23.61 -12.73
CA ALA A 185 -6.50 -24.72 -13.46
C ALA A 185 -6.67 -24.47 -14.99
N ALA A 186 -6.15 -23.35 -15.51
CA ALA A 186 -6.14 -23.02 -16.94
C ALA A 186 -4.70 -22.96 -17.46
#